data_3ead2a0377fe71122fc9719280da312a
#
_entry.id   3ead2a0377fe71122fc9719280da312a
#
_cell.length_a   1.000
_cell.length_b   1.000
_cell.length_c   1.000
_cell.angle_alpha   90.00
_cell.angle_beta   90.00
_cell.angle_gamma   90.00
#
_symmetry.space_group_name_H-M   'P 1'
#
loop_
_entity.id
_entity.type
_entity.pdbx_description
1 polymer ?
#
loop_
_entity_poly.entity_id
_entity_poly.type
_entity_poly.pdbx_seq_one_letter_code
_entity_poly.pdbx_strand_id
1 'polypeptide(L)'
;MNNKQNVEVPELGLSFTTGDMAKFANGAVTVTQGETKVFVSATAATTMRPGQDFFPLTVDYREKYSAAGRFPGGFFKREGRPSEKEILTSRLCDRPCRPLFPDGFLNEVQIIGQLMSCDMINDADMSMVNGASAALAISDIPWDGPIACVRVAEIDDEFVA
;
A
#
# COMPACT_ATOMS: atom_id res chain seq x y z
N MET A 1 2.95 -19.51 -16.02
CA MET A 1 2.25 -20.23 -14.94
C MET A 1 1.60 -19.21 -14.04
N ASN A 2 0.31 -19.36 -13.73
CA ASN A 2 -0.38 -18.42 -12.84
C ASN A 2 -0.02 -18.82 -11.39
N ASN A 3 0.88 -18.07 -10.77
CA ASN A 3 1.35 -18.33 -9.40
C ASN A 3 0.49 -17.54 -8.38
N LYS A 4 -0.83 -17.50 -8.62
CA LYS A 4 -1.75 -16.84 -7.71
C LYS A 4 -1.78 -17.57 -6.38
N GLN A 5 -1.49 -16.85 -5.31
CA GLN A 5 -1.60 -17.34 -3.93
C GLN A 5 -2.54 -16.42 -3.15
N ASN A 6 -3.29 -17.01 -2.22
CA ASN A 6 -4.19 -16.30 -1.33
C ASN A 6 -3.95 -16.77 0.11
N VAL A 7 -3.83 -15.82 1.03
CA VAL A 7 -3.73 -16.06 2.46
C VAL A 7 -4.84 -15.29 3.14
N GLU A 8 -5.58 -15.95 4.01
CA GLU A 8 -6.69 -15.36 4.76
C GLU A 8 -6.34 -15.27 6.24
N VAL A 9 -6.76 -14.18 6.87
CA VAL A 9 -6.70 -13.93 8.31
C VAL A 9 -8.14 -13.73 8.79
N PRO A 10 -8.88 -14.83 9.06
CA PRO A 10 -10.31 -14.78 9.31
C PRO A 10 -10.69 -13.92 10.52
N GLU A 11 -9.84 -13.90 11.57
CA GLU A 11 -10.08 -13.14 12.79
C GLU A 11 -10.17 -11.62 12.52
N LEU A 12 -9.51 -11.14 11.47
CA LEU A 12 -9.49 -9.73 11.07
C LEU A 12 -10.34 -9.45 9.83
N GLY A 13 -10.94 -10.48 9.23
CA GLY A 13 -11.65 -10.36 7.96
C GLY A 13 -10.76 -9.91 6.80
N LEU A 14 -9.44 -10.14 6.88
CA LEU A 14 -8.46 -9.74 5.88
C LEU A 14 -8.05 -10.91 4.99
N SER A 15 -7.82 -10.62 3.71
CA SER A 15 -7.14 -11.55 2.81
C SER A 15 -6.08 -10.85 1.97
N PHE A 16 -5.01 -11.57 1.68
CA PHE A 16 -3.88 -11.12 0.88
C PHE A 16 -3.73 -12.01 -0.34
N THR A 17 -3.81 -11.42 -1.53
CA THR A 17 -3.68 -12.16 -2.80
C THR A 17 -2.47 -11.63 -3.57
N THR A 18 -1.60 -12.52 -4.04
CA THR A 18 -0.46 -12.19 -4.90
C THR A 18 -0.46 -13.01 -6.19
N GLY A 19 0.34 -12.57 -7.18
CA GLY A 19 0.53 -13.26 -8.47
C GLY A 19 -0.56 -12.99 -9.51
N ASP A 20 -1.53 -12.13 -9.23
CA ASP A 20 -2.64 -11.79 -10.13
C ASP A 20 -2.31 -10.57 -11.02
N MET A 21 -1.80 -9.51 -10.41
CA MET A 21 -1.50 -8.23 -11.06
C MET A 21 -0.02 -7.85 -10.94
N ALA A 22 0.43 -6.88 -11.74
CA ALA A 22 1.77 -6.29 -11.74
C ALA A 22 2.92 -7.31 -11.72
N LYS A 23 2.89 -8.25 -12.64
CA LYS A 23 3.88 -9.36 -12.74
C LYS A 23 5.33 -8.92 -12.95
N PHE A 24 5.55 -7.66 -13.28
CA PHE A 24 6.89 -7.07 -13.47
C PHE A 24 7.35 -6.25 -12.25
N ALA A 25 6.50 -6.08 -11.23
CA ALA A 25 6.92 -5.49 -9.96
C ALA A 25 7.75 -6.51 -9.17
N ASN A 26 8.65 -6.03 -8.31
CA ASN A 26 9.42 -6.88 -7.41
C ASN A 26 8.50 -7.59 -6.40
N GLY A 27 7.44 -6.89 -5.92
CA GLY A 27 6.38 -7.49 -5.14
C GLY A 27 5.05 -6.80 -5.40
N ALA A 28 3.96 -7.56 -5.39
CA ALA A 28 2.61 -7.03 -5.59
C ALA A 28 1.58 -7.85 -4.82
N VAL A 29 0.71 -7.16 -4.10
CA VAL A 29 -0.32 -7.77 -3.26
C VAL A 29 -1.62 -6.99 -3.40
N THR A 30 -2.73 -7.71 -3.42
CA THR A 30 -4.07 -7.14 -3.21
C THR A 30 -4.55 -7.50 -1.81
N VAL A 31 -4.82 -6.51 -0.99
CA VAL A 31 -5.45 -6.67 0.32
C VAL A 31 -6.94 -6.49 0.17
N THR A 32 -7.72 -7.42 0.73
CA THR A 32 -9.18 -7.34 0.73
C THR A 32 -9.69 -7.38 2.15
N GLN A 33 -10.59 -6.46 2.49
CA GLN A 33 -11.35 -6.43 3.74
C GLN A 33 -12.81 -6.13 3.42
N GLY A 34 -13.69 -7.09 3.65
CA GLY A 34 -15.05 -7.01 3.12
C GLY A 34 -15.07 -6.88 1.59
N GLU A 35 -15.71 -5.84 1.05
CA GLU A 35 -15.69 -5.51 -0.38
C GLU A 35 -14.65 -4.43 -0.73
N THR A 36 -13.97 -3.85 0.26
CA THR A 36 -12.87 -2.92 0.05
C THR A 36 -11.61 -3.69 -0.39
N LYS A 37 -11.01 -3.28 -1.52
CA LYS A 37 -9.80 -3.87 -2.08
C LYS A 37 -8.77 -2.81 -2.38
N VAL A 38 -7.58 -3.01 -1.83
CA VAL A 38 -6.41 -2.15 -2.07
C VAL A 38 -5.33 -2.97 -2.77
N PHE A 39 -4.95 -2.55 -3.95
CA PHE A 39 -3.81 -3.11 -4.66
C PHE A 39 -2.55 -2.33 -4.29
N VAL A 40 -1.48 -3.03 -3.95
CA VAL A 40 -0.18 -2.43 -3.63
C VAL A 40 0.93 -3.15 -4.39
N SER A 41 1.82 -2.38 -4.99
CA SER A 41 3.02 -2.87 -5.65
C SER A 41 4.28 -2.17 -5.14
N ALA A 42 5.36 -2.92 -5.01
CA ALA A 42 6.68 -2.43 -4.67
C ALA A 42 7.65 -2.71 -5.83
N THR A 43 8.41 -1.71 -6.23
CA THR A 43 9.43 -1.80 -7.28
C THR A 43 10.71 -1.11 -6.82
N ALA A 44 11.85 -1.66 -7.19
CA ALA A 44 13.14 -1.03 -6.96
C ALA A 44 13.95 -0.93 -8.24
N ALA A 45 14.71 0.16 -8.37
CA ALA A 45 15.69 0.28 -9.44
C ALA A 45 16.84 -0.71 -9.22
N THR A 46 17.33 -1.35 -10.27
CA THR A 46 18.44 -2.31 -10.19
C THR A 46 19.78 -1.64 -9.88
N THR A 47 19.90 -0.35 -10.18
CA THR A 47 21.14 0.41 -9.99
C THR A 47 20.85 1.78 -9.37
N MET A 48 21.77 2.22 -8.54
CA MET A 48 21.77 3.57 -7.97
C MET A 48 22.05 4.62 -9.05
N ARG A 49 21.42 5.79 -8.97
CA ARG A 49 21.75 6.94 -9.84
C ARG A 49 23.12 7.52 -9.47
N PRO A 50 23.98 7.87 -10.43
CA PRO A 50 25.26 8.51 -10.13
C PRO A 50 25.08 9.82 -9.33
N GLY A 51 25.83 9.97 -8.24
CA GLY A 51 25.77 11.15 -7.37
C GLY A 51 24.60 11.17 -6.38
N GLN A 52 23.90 10.03 -6.20
CA GLN A 52 22.84 9.89 -5.22
C GLN A 52 23.42 9.82 -3.80
N ASP A 53 23.04 10.73 -2.92
CA ASP A 53 23.49 10.86 -1.53
C ASP A 53 22.38 10.62 -0.49
N PHE A 54 21.14 10.36 -0.94
CA PHE A 54 20.02 10.05 -0.08
C PHE A 54 19.22 8.86 -0.61
N PHE A 55 18.45 8.19 0.24
CA PHE A 55 17.57 7.09 -0.13
C PHE A 55 16.25 7.61 -0.73
N PRO A 56 16.03 7.41 -2.05
CA PRO A 56 14.83 7.88 -2.74
C PRO A 56 13.69 6.86 -2.62
N LEU A 57 12.96 6.88 -1.51
CA LEU A 57 11.71 6.14 -1.34
C LEU A 57 10.54 7.05 -1.72
N THR A 58 9.71 6.57 -2.66
CA THR A 58 8.45 7.22 -3.04
C THR A 58 7.29 6.31 -2.68
N VAL A 59 6.33 6.84 -1.91
CA VAL A 59 5.07 6.15 -1.62
C VAL A 59 3.94 7.00 -2.20
N ASP A 60 3.14 6.42 -3.09
CA ASP A 60 1.98 7.07 -3.71
C ASP A 60 0.73 6.22 -3.49
N TYR A 61 -0.24 6.75 -2.79
CA TYR A 61 -1.55 6.14 -2.55
C TYR A 61 -2.64 6.93 -3.24
N ARG A 62 -3.58 6.25 -3.88
CA ARG A 62 -4.67 6.86 -4.63
C ARG A 62 -6.02 6.20 -4.37
N GLU A 63 -7.03 7.05 -4.11
CA GLU A 63 -8.45 6.70 -3.99
C GLU A 63 -9.20 7.32 -5.17
N LYS A 64 -9.34 6.58 -6.27
CA LYS A 64 -10.07 7.07 -7.44
C LYS A 64 -11.58 6.92 -7.27
N TYR A 65 -12.34 7.84 -7.81
CA TYR A 65 -13.82 7.79 -7.80
C TYR A 65 -14.38 6.49 -8.38
N SER A 66 -13.67 5.88 -9.33
CA SER A 66 -14.03 4.59 -9.94
C SER A 66 -14.11 3.44 -8.92
N ALA A 67 -13.35 3.48 -7.82
CA ALA A 67 -13.41 2.47 -6.77
C ALA A 67 -14.78 2.42 -6.06
N ALA A 68 -15.48 3.54 -6.01
CA ALA A 68 -16.85 3.65 -5.49
C ALA A 68 -17.92 3.63 -6.59
N GLY A 69 -17.58 3.19 -7.81
CA GLY A 69 -18.49 3.14 -8.95
C GLY A 69 -18.92 4.52 -9.45
N ARG A 70 -18.17 5.57 -9.17
CA ARG A 70 -18.47 6.96 -9.50
C ARG A 70 -17.43 7.53 -10.46
N PHE A 71 -17.73 8.68 -11.02
CA PHE A 71 -16.80 9.49 -11.80
C PHE A 71 -16.66 10.88 -11.18
N PRO A 72 -15.54 11.58 -11.43
CA PRO A 72 -15.30 12.91 -10.85
C PRO A 72 -16.43 13.90 -11.15
N GLY A 73 -16.88 14.61 -10.10
CA GLY A 73 -18.02 15.52 -10.19
C GLY A 73 -17.71 16.92 -10.73
N GLY A 74 -16.43 17.30 -10.84
CA GLY A 74 -16.01 18.61 -11.31
C GLY A 74 -16.32 18.88 -12.78
N PHE A 75 -16.20 20.15 -13.22
CA PHE A 75 -16.46 20.58 -14.60
C PHE A 75 -15.69 19.74 -15.62
N PHE A 76 -14.40 19.45 -15.36
CA PHE A 76 -13.53 18.69 -16.26
C PHE A 76 -13.76 17.18 -16.25
N LYS A 77 -14.58 16.63 -15.34
CA LYS A 77 -14.83 15.19 -15.20
C LYS A 77 -13.54 14.36 -15.11
N ARG A 78 -12.52 14.87 -14.46
CA ARG A 78 -11.19 14.24 -14.31
C ARG A 78 -10.80 14.14 -12.85
N GLU A 79 -9.96 13.14 -12.54
CA GLU A 79 -9.26 13.05 -11.26
C GLU A 79 -8.36 14.28 -11.08
N GLY A 80 -8.43 14.87 -9.88
CA GLY A 80 -7.65 16.04 -9.52
C GLY A 80 -6.26 15.68 -8.97
N ARG A 81 -5.68 16.64 -8.23
CA ARG A 81 -4.50 16.39 -7.41
C ARG A 81 -4.86 15.44 -6.26
N PRO A 82 -3.85 14.74 -5.66
CA PRO A 82 -4.10 13.94 -4.47
C PRO A 82 -4.82 14.73 -3.39
N SER A 83 -5.81 14.11 -2.77
CA SER A 83 -6.47 14.65 -1.58
C SER A 83 -5.51 14.66 -0.38
N GLU A 84 -5.83 15.44 0.63
CA GLU A 84 -5.07 15.47 1.87
C GLU A 84 -5.02 14.08 2.53
N LYS A 85 -6.11 13.32 2.53
CA LYS A 85 -6.18 11.94 3.02
C LYS A 85 -5.18 11.03 2.28
N GLU A 86 -5.14 11.09 0.95
CA GLU A 86 -4.21 10.29 0.15
C GLU A 86 -2.74 10.61 0.47
N ILE A 87 -2.42 11.91 0.64
CA ILE A 87 -1.08 12.37 1.00
C ILE A 87 -0.71 11.88 2.41
N LEU A 88 -1.61 12.00 3.38
CA LEU A 88 -1.37 11.57 4.76
C LEU A 88 -1.22 10.05 4.85
N THR A 89 -2.02 9.27 4.14
CA THR A 89 -1.89 7.81 4.06
C THR A 89 -0.56 7.40 3.43
N SER A 90 -0.13 8.07 2.36
CA SER A 90 1.20 7.85 1.77
C SER A 90 2.32 8.08 2.78
N ARG A 91 2.24 9.16 3.55
CA ARG A 91 3.21 9.48 4.61
C ARG A 91 3.14 8.52 5.80
N LEU A 92 1.93 8.06 6.15
CA LEU A 92 1.72 7.04 7.19
C LEU A 92 2.43 5.73 6.83
N CYS A 93 2.43 5.36 5.55
CA CYS A 93 3.14 4.19 5.04
C CYS A 93 4.65 4.43 4.96
N ASP A 94 5.11 5.59 4.45
CA ASP A 94 6.54 5.91 4.28
C ASP A 94 7.32 5.87 5.60
N ARG A 95 6.78 6.50 6.65
CA ARG A 95 7.50 6.70 7.92
C ARG A 95 7.93 5.40 8.62
N PRO A 96 7.10 4.37 8.77
CA PRO A 96 7.53 3.10 9.37
C PRO A 96 8.33 2.22 8.40
N CYS A 97 8.13 2.33 7.08
CA CYS A 97 8.85 1.52 6.10
C CYS A 97 10.30 1.98 5.91
N ARG A 98 10.53 3.29 5.87
CA ARG A 98 11.83 3.89 5.52
C ARG A 98 13.01 3.45 6.42
N PRO A 99 12.89 3.44 7.75
CA PRO A 99 14.01 3.07 8.64
C PRO A 99 14.38 1.57 8.59
N LEU A 100 13.57 0.74 7.94
CA LEU A 100 13.81 -0.70 7.80
C LEU A 100 14.60 -1.07 6.55
N PHE A 101 14.96 -0.10 5.72
CA PHE A 101 15.92 -0.32 4.64
C PHE A 101 17.35 -0.26 5.18
N PRO A 102 18.26 -1.11 4.70
CA PRO A 102 19.63 -1.15 5.20
C PRO A 102 20.40 0.14 4.90
N ASP A 103 21.30 0.51 5.80
CA ASP A 103 22.19 1.64 5.61
C ASP A 103 23.02 1.49 4.33
N GLY A 104 23.10 2.55 3.54
CA GLY A 104 23.82 2.54 2.27
C GLY A 104 23.04 1.99 1.08
N PHE A 105 21.79 1.53 1.28
CA PHE A 105 20.90 1.19 0.16
C PHE A 105 20.33 2.48 -0.43
N LEU A 106 20.80 2.87 -1.62
CA LEU A 106 20.45 4.13 -2.28
C LEU A 106 19.72 3.94 -3.61
N ASN A 107 19.28 2.71 -3.91
CA ASN A 107 18.46 2.46 -5.09
C ASN A 107 17.07 3.07 -4.92
N GLU A 108 16.53 3.62 -5.99
CA GLU A 108 15.17 4.17 -5.98
C GLU A 108 14.15 3.06 -5.71
N VAL A 109 13.31 3.26 -4.70
CA VAL A 109 12.19 2.36 -4.38
C VAL A 109 10.88 3.12 -4.53
N GLN A 110 9.91 2.48 -5.16
CA GLN A 110 8.58 3.03 -5.34
C GLN A 110 7.53 2.03 -4.82
N ILE A 111 6.67 2.51 -3.92
CA ILE A 111 5.49 1.79 -3.43
C ILE A 111 4.26 2.52 -3.96
N ILE A 112 3.46 1.82 -4.75
CA ILE A 112 2.22 2.36 -5.32
C ILE A 112 1.05 1.59 -4.73
N GLY A 113 0.14 2.31 -4.06
CA GLY A 113 -1.13 1.78 -3.56
C GLY A 113 -2.31 2.40 -4.31
N GLN A 114 -3.26 1.56 -4.67
CA GLN A 114 -4.46 2.00 -5.36
C GLN A 114 -5.70 1.32 -4.78
N LEU A 115 -6.67 2.13 -4.36
CA LEU A 115 -8.00 1.64 -4.00
C LEU A 115 -8.71 1.16 -5.27
N MET A 116 -9.03 -0.13 -5.32
CA MET A 116 -9.67 -0.78 -6.48
C MET A 116 -11.17 -0.91 -6.33
N SER A 117 -11.64 -1.13 -5.09
CA SER A 117 -13.05 -1.25 -4.72
C SER A 117 -13.24 -0.70 -3.30
N CYS A 118 -14.38 -0.13 -3.02
CA CYS A 118 -14.71 0.46 -1.72
C CYS A 118 -16.16 0.13 -1.35
N ASP A 119 -16.35 -0.45 -0.17
CA ASP A 119 -17.66 -0.73 0.42
C ASP A 119 -18.20 0.42 1.30
N MET A 120 -17.42 1.48 1.48
CA MET A 120 -17.73 2.64 2.32
C MET A 120 -17.88 2.32 3.82
N ILE A 121 -17.46 1.13 4.25
CA ILE A 121 -17.47 0.64 5.64
C ILE A 121 -16.04 0.45 6.14
N ASN A 122 -15.22 -0.25 5.35
CA ASN A 122 -13.83 -0.55 5.69
C ASN A 122 -12.90 0.50 5.10
N ASP A 123 -12.17 1.22 5.95
CA ASP A 123 -11.18 2.19 5.53
C ASP A 123 -9.97 1.51 4.85
N ALA A 124 -9.54 2.07 3.74
CA ALA A 124 -8.48 1.50 2.92
C ALA A 124 -7.05 1.84 3.38
N ASP A 125 -6.89 2.81 4.28
CA ASP A 125 -5.59 3.33 4.74
C ASP A 125 -4.76 2.27 5.48
N MET A 126 -5.37 1.53 6.42
CA MET A 126 -4.68 0.43 7.12
C MET A 126 -4.33 -0.71 6.17
N SER A 127 -5.26 -1.04 5.26
CA SER A 127 -5.03 -2.04 4.20
C SER A 127 -3.90 -1.64 3.27
N MET A 128 -3.71 -0.32 2.99
CA MET A 128 -2.57 0.18 2.22
C MET A 128 -1.24 -0.11 2.92
N VAL A 129 -1.12 0.19 4.22
CA VAL A 129 0.13 -0.03 4.98
C VAL A 129 0.45 -1.51 5.09
N ASN A 130 -0.54 -2.33 5.43
CA ASN A 130 -0.38 -3.79 5.52
C ASN A 130 -0.05 -4.41 4.16
N GLY A 131 -0.65 -3.90 3.08
CA GLY A 131 -0.35 -4.31 1.71
C GLY A 131 1.06 -3.93 1.27
N ALA A 132 1.55 -2.75 1.64
CA ALA A 132 2.92 -2.32 1.37
C ALA A 132 3.93 -3.21 2.10
N SER A 133 3.67 -3.51 3.38
CA SER A 133 4.46 -4.45 4.15
C SER A 133 4.53 -5.84 3.48
N ALA A 134 3.38 -6.38 3.09
CA ALA A 134 3.32 -7.67 2.42
C ALA A 134 4.02 -7.66 1.05
N ALA A 135 3.84 -6.60 0.24
CA ALA A 135 4.48 -6.47 -1.06
C ALA A 135 6.01 -6.39 -0.95
N LEU A 136 6.52 -5.64 0.03
CA LEU A 136 7.96 -5.58 0.31
C LEU A 136 8.49 -6.93 0.82
N ALA A 137 7.77 -7.59 1.73
CA ALA A 137 8.21 -8.86 2.34
C ALA A 137 8.30 -10.02 1.33
N ILE A 138 7.46 -10.04 0.27
CA ILE A 138 7.52 -11.06 -0.78
C ILE A 138 8.44 -10.67 -1.94
N SER A 139 9.01 -9.45 -1.93
CA SER A 139 9.92 -8.97 -2.97
C SER A 139 11.36 -9.39 -2.69
N ASP A 140 12.23 -9.17 -3.65
CA ASP A 140 13.68 -9.28 -3.52
C ASP A 140 14.35 -7.96 -3.07
N ILE A 141 13.54 -6.96 -2.70
CA ILE A 141 14.02 -5.67 -2.19
C ILE A 141 14.56 -5.88 -0.77
N PRO A 142 15.79 -5.46 -0.46
CA PRO A 142 16.35 -5.60 0.89
C PRO A 142 15.60 -4.70 1.87
N TRP A 143 14.79 -5.30 2.73
CA TRP A 143 13.95 -4.61 3.70
C TRP A 143 13.74 -5.47 4.94
N ASP A 144 14.01 -4.92 6.12
CA ASP A 144 14.01 -5.63 7.41
C ASP A 144 12.63 -5.53 8.12
N GLY A 145 11.54 -5.74 7.35
CA GLY A 145 10.17 -5.88 7.89
C GLY A 145 9.85 -7.33 8.25
N PRO A 146 8.57 -7.66 8.49
CA PRO A 146 7.36 -6.89 8.17
C PRO A 146 6.96 -5.84 9.22
N ILE A 147 6.07 -4.93 8.80
CA ILE A 147 5.32 -4.05 9.70
C ILE A 147 3.83 -4.40 9.64
N ALA A 148 3.09 -4.03 10.69
CA ALA A 148 1.64 -4.12 10.73
C ALA A 148 1.04 -2.79 11.17
N CYS A 149 -0.17 -2.51 10.69
CA CYS A 149 -0.91 -1.31 11.02
C CYS A 149 -2.35 -1.67 11.37
N VAL A 150 -2.82 -1.13 12.50
CA VAL A 150 -4.20 -1.30 12.98
C VAL A 150 -4.68 0.03 13.54
N ARG A 151 -5.96 0.31 13.37
CA ARG A 151 -6.62 1.45 14.01
C ARG A 151 -7.13 1.01 15.37
N VAL A 152 -6.74 1.74 16.42
CA VAL A 152 -7.19 1.50 17.80
C VAL A 152 -8.00 2.70 18.24
N ALA A 153 -9.14 2.45 18.88
CA ALA A 153 -9.94 3.46 19.57
C ALA A 153 -10.05 3.09 21.05
N GLU A 154 -10.23 4.10 21.89
CA GLU A 154 -10.56 3.94 23.30
C GLU A 154 -12.01 4.35 23.50
N ILE A 155 -12.83 3.44 24.01
CA ILE A 155 -14.26 3.62 24.28
C ILE A 155 -14.53 3.13 25.69
N ASP A 156 -15.02 4.01 26.57
CA ASP A 156 -15.34 3.68 27.97
C ASP A 156 -14.16 3.04 28.74
N ASP A 157 -12.95 3.57 28.56
CA ASP A 157 -11.67 3.07 29.12
C ASP A 157 -11.23 1.68 28.60
N GLU A 158 -11.83 1.17 27.52
CA GLU A 158 -11.44 -0.08 26.85
C GLU A 158 -10.88 0.21 25.44
N PHE A 159 -9.76 -0.46 25.11
CA PHE A 159 -9.20 -0.39 23.76
C PHE A 159 -9.89 -1.38 22.83
N VAL A 160 -10.33 -0.88 21.66
CA VAL A 160 -10.94 -1.65 20.59
C VAL A 160 -10.16 -1.42 19.28
N ALA A 161 -10.01 -2.48 18.48
CA ALA A 161 -9.29 -2.48 17.19
C ALA A 161 -10.22 -2.93 16.04
#